data_13d6cfe7cc4a5c32b0df388cc3882428
#
_entry.id   13d6cfe7cc4a5c32b0df388cc3882428
#
_cell.length_a   1.000
_cell.length_b   1.000
_cell.length_c   1.000
_cell.angle_alpha   90.00
_cell.angle_beta   90.00
_cell.angle_gamma   90.00
#
_symmetry.space_group_name_H-M   'P 1'
#
loop_
_entity.id
_entity.type
_entity.pdbx_description
1 polymer ?
#
loop_
_entity_poly.entity_id
_entity_poly.type
_entity_poly.pdbx_seq_one_letter_code
_entity_poly.pdbx_strand_id
1 'polypeptide(L)'
;MATASKTSVHDFTVKDARGNDVDLSIYKGKVLLIVNVASQCGLTNSNYTELAQLYAKYKDQGFEILAFPCNQFGSQEPGTNEEIVQFACTRFKAEYPIFNKVDVNGKNAAPLYKYLKSSKGGIFGDGIKWNFSKFLVNKDGKVVDRYAPTTSPLSIEKDVKKLLVAA
;
A
#
# COMPACT_ATOMS: atom_id res chain seq x y z
N MET A 1 -25.68 15.36 8.58
CA MET A 1 -24.85 14.74 9.63
C MET A 1 -23.39 14.90 9.29
N ALA A 2 -22.62 15.44 10.21
CA ALA A 2 -21.17 15.51 10.02
C ALA A 2 -20.61 14.09 10.11
N THR A 3 -19.86 13.66 9.10
CA THR A 3 -19.11 12.41 9.18
C THR A 3 -17.94 12.60 10.15
N ALA A 4 -17.71 11.62 11.00
CA ALA A 4 -16.56 11.67 11.90
C ALA A 4 -15.26 11.77 11.09
N SER A 5 -14.35 12.65 11.47
CA SER A 5 -13.04 12.76 10.84
C SER A 5 -12.26 11.48 11.04
N LYS A 6 -11.67 10.96 9.96
CA LYS A 6 -10.77 9.82 10.05
C LYS A 6 -9.42 10.30 10.59
N THR A 7 -8.93 9.65 11.61
CA THR A 7 -7.68 10.00 12.28
C THR A 7 -6.61 8.94 12.19
N SER A 8 -6.94 7.79 11.60
CA SER A 8 -6.06 6.63 11.52
C SER A 8 -6.40 5.80 10.29
N VAL A 9 -5.41 5.11 9.74
CA VAL A 9 -5.62 4.10 8.70
C VAL A 9 -6.62 3.04 9.16
N HIS A 10 -6.65 2.74 10.46
CA HIS A 10 -7.56 1.73 11.03
C HIS A 10 -9.04 2.13 10.95
N ASP A 11 -9.35 3.37 10.64
CA ASP A 11 -10.74 3.86 10.53
C ASP A 11 -11.36 3.60 9.16
N PHE A 12 -10.62 3.00 8.24
CA PHE A 12 -11.08 2.81 6.86
C PHE A 12 -11.49 1.35 6.60
N THR A 13 -12.48 1.20 5.72
CA THR A 13 -12.88 -0.08 5.14
C THR A 13 -12.58 -0.04 3.66
N VAL A 14 -11.97 -1.09 3.14
CA VAL A 14 -11.61 -1.21 1.72
C VAL A 14 -12.15 -2.53 1.16
N LYS A 15 -12.16 -2.67 -0.15
CA LYS A 15 -12.58 -3.93 -0.80
C LYS A 15 -11.36 -4.79 -1.08
N ASP A 16 -11.48 -6.09 -0.79
CA ASP A 16 -10.46 -7.05 -1.22
C ASP A 16 -10.64 -7.37 -2.73
N ALA A 17 -9.78 -8.22 -3.27
CA ALA A 17 -9.82 -8.58 -4.69
C ALA A 17 -11.10 -9.32 -5.10
N ARG A 18 -11.86 -9.84 -4.15
CA ARG A 18 -13.15 -10.52 -4.38
C ARG A 18 -14.34 -9.60 -4.18
N GLY A 19 -14.10 -8.33 -3.82
CA GLY A 19 -15.16 -7.36 -3.57
C GLY A 19 -15.74 -7.38 -2.17
N ASN A 20 -15.15 -8.13 -1.24
CA ASN A 20 -15.59 -8.16 0.15
C ASN A 20 -15.00 -7.00 0.93
N ASP A 21 -15.78 -6.47 1.88
CA ASP A 21 -15.30 -5.40 2.76
C ASP A 21 -14.25 -5.93 3.73
N VAL A 22 -13.16 -5.16 3.87
CA VAL A 22 -12.10 -5.41 4.85
C VAL A 22 -11.97 -4.18 5.73
N ASP A 23 -12.26 -4.33 7.01
CA ASP A 23 -12.07 -3.28 8.01
C ASP A 23 -10.58 -3.25 8.39
N LEU A 24 -9.92 -2.14 8.13
CA LEU A 24 -8.48 -2.05 8.38
C LEU A 24 -8.11 -2.02 9.87
N SER A 25 -9.11 -1.96 10.76
CA SER A 25 -8.87 -2.13 12.21
C SER A 25 -8.29 -3.50 12.56
N ILE A 26 -8.44 -4.50 11.67
CA ILE A 26 -7.81 -5.82 11.88
C ILE A 26 -6.29 -5.75 11.92
N TYR A 27 -5.71 -4.66 11.41
CA TYR A 27 -4.25 -4.48 11.40
C TYR A 27 -3.72 -3.62 12.55
N LYS A 28 -4.55 -3.32 13.55
CA LYS A 28 -4.08 -2.61 14.75
C LYS A 28 -2.91 -3.34 15.39
N GLY A 29 -1.90 -2.60 15.79
CA GLY A 29 -0.68 -3.16 16.37
C GLY A 29 0.36 -3.64 15.37
N LYS A 30 0.06 -3.58 14.07
CA LYS A 30 1.01 -3.94 13.02
C LYS A 30 1.57 -2.69 12.34
N VAL A 31 2.83 -2.79 11.92
CA VAL A 31 3.45 -1.80 11.03
C VAL A 31 3.01 -2.12 9.61
N LEU A 32 2.52 -1.12 8.87
CA LEU A 32 1.99 -1.33 7.52
C LEU A 32 2.83 -0.59 6.49
N LEU A 33 3.03 -1.21 5.33
CA LEU A 33 3.54 -0.55 4.13
C LEU A 33 2.44 -0.62 3.09
N ILE A 34 1.90 0.54 2.71
CA ILE A 34 0.79 0.64 1.75
C ILE A 34 1.36 1.10 0.41
N VAL A 35 1.12 0.33 -0.64
CA VAL A 35 1.75 0.50 -1.95
C VAL A 35 0.70 0.42 -3.06
N ASN A 36 0.72 1.35 -4.01
CA ASN A 36 -0.05 1.22 -5.23
C ASN A 36 0.78 0.46 -6.27
N VAL A 37 0.25 -0.65 -6.75
CA VAL A 37 1.01 -1.60 -7.58
C VAL A 37 0.52 -1.65 -9.02
N ALA A 38 1.40 -2.12 -9.91
CA ALA A 38 1.08 -2.34 -11.31
C ALA A 38 1.89 -3.53 -11.84
N SER A 39 1.31 -4.24 -12.82
CA SER A 39 1.88 -5.47 -13.39
C SER A 39 2.76 -5.21 -14.61
N GLN A 40 2.66 -4.05 -15.25
CA GLN A 40 3.31 -3.77 -16.53
C GLN A 40 4.21 -2.53 -16.48
N CYS A 41 4.70 -2.17 -15.32
CA CYS A 41 5.58 -1.02 -15.12
C CYS A 41 7.05 -1.46 -15.19
N GLY A 42 7.93 -0.56 -15.59
CA GLY A 42 9.38 -0.82 -15.52
C GLY A 42 9.87 -1.05 -14.10
N LEU A 43 9.14 -0.60 -13.09
CA LEU A 43 9.46 -0.81 -11.67
C LEU A 43 8.85 -2.08 -11.08
N THR A 44 8.04 -2.82 -11.85
CA THR A 44 7.29 -3.98 -11.34
C THR A 44 8.21 -5.08 -10.80
N ASN A 45 9.20 -5.51 -11.58
CA ASN A 45 10.07 -6.61 -11.18
C ASN A 45 10.83 -6.30 -9.90
N SER A 46 11.49 -5.15 -9.83
CA SER A 46 12.30 -4.79 -8.65
C SER A 46 11.42 -4.59 -7.41
N ASN A 47 10.30 -3.89 -7.55
CA ASN A 47 9.42 -3.63 -6.40
C ASN A 47 8.77 -4.90 -5.88
N TYR A 48 8.13 -5.70 -6.73
CA TYR A 48 7.50 -6.95 -6.28
C TYR A 48 8.51 -7.90 -5.66
N THR A 49 9.69 -8.04 -6.26
CA THR A 49 10.74 -8.92 -5.73
C THR A 49 11.15 -8.47 -4.33
N GLU A 50 11.43 -7.19 -4.15
CA GLU A 50 11.88 -6.67 -2.85
C GLU A 50 10.76 -6.59 -1.82
N LEU A 51 9.52 -6.32 -2.24
CA LEU A 51 8.37 -6.39 -1.33
C LEU A 51 8.21 -7.79 -0.76
N ALA A 52 8.34 -8.82 -1.60
CA ALA A 52 8.26 -10.20 -1.15
C ALA A 52 9.39 -10.55 -0.16
N GLN A 53 10.60 -10.07 -0.41
CA GLN A 53 11.74 -10.28 0.49
C GLN A 53 11.53 -9.57 1.83
N LEU A 54 11.11 -8.33 1.81
CA LEU A 54 10.84 -7.54 3.01
C LEU A 54 9.72 -8.19 3.84
N TYR A 55 8.66 -8.62 3.18
CA TYR A 55 7.54 -9.27 3.83
C TYR A 55 7.95 -10.59 4.50
N ALA A 56 8.65 -11.45 3.78
CA ALA A 56 9.10 -12.73 4.31
C ALA A 56 9.96 -12.54 5.57
N LYS A 57 10.75 -11.47 5.62
CA LYS A 57 11.66 -11.19 6.72
C LYS A 57 10.93 -10.71 7.98
N TYR A 58 9.86 -9.93 7.84
CA TYR A 58 9.23 -9.22 8.97
C TYR A 58 7.77 -9.60 9.25
N LYS A 59 7.12 -10.40 8.44
CA LYS A 59 5.69 -10.74 8.63
C LYS A 59 5.40 -11.33 10.02
N ASP A 60 6.30 -12.14 10.54
CA ASP A 60 6.12 -12.78 11.84
C ASP A 60 6.43 -11.84 13.01
N GLN A 61 6.92 -10.65 12.72
CA GLN A 61 7.22 -9.62 13.73
C GLN A 61 6.16 -8.54 13.80
N GLY A 62 5.03 -8.71 13.10
CA GLY A 62 3.94 -7.74 13.10
C GLY A 62 4.02 -6.73 11.97
N PHE A 63 4.56 -7.12 10.82
CA PHE A 63 4.62 -6.31 9.62
C PHE A 63 3.64 -6.82 8.56
N GLU A 64 2.92 -5.89 7.92
CA GLU A 64 2.01 -6.24 6.83
C GLU A 64 2.21 -5.28 5.66
N ILE A 65 2.03 -5.80 4.43
CA ILE A 65 2.03 -4.99 3.22
C ILE A 65 0.61 -5.01 2.65
N LEU A 66 0.07 -3.84 2.36
CA LEU A 66 -1.26 -3.68 1.76
C LEU A 66 -1.06 -3.16 0.34
N ALA A 67 -1.28 -4.01 -0.65
CA ALA A 67 -1.07 -3.67 -2.06
C ALA A 67 -2.39 -3.31 -2.74
N PHE A 68 -2.43 -2.12 -3.35
CA PHE A 68 -3.61 -1.61 -4.06
C PHE A 68 -3.28 -1.44 -5.54
N PRO A 69 -3.78 -2.32 -6.42
CA PRO A 69 -3.59 -2.14 -7.85
C PRO A 69 -4.22 -0.84 -8.34
N CYS A 70 -3.54 -0.15 -9.26
CA CYS A 70 -4.02 1.11 -9.82
C CYS A 70 -3.63 1.21 -11.29
N ASN A 71 -4.61 1.58 -12.15
CA ASN A 71 -4.41 1.67 -13.60
C ASN A 71 -4.24 3.11 -14.10
N GLN A 72 -4.06 4.08 -13.20
CA GLN A 72 -4.03 5.51 -13.57
C GLN A 72 -2.69 5.96 -14.15
N PHE A 73 -1.65 5.14 -14.09
CA PHE A 73 -0.30 5.54 -14.51
C PHE A 73 0.11 4.75 -15.74
N GLY A 74 -0.08 5.35 -16.91
CA GLY A 74 0.27 4.73 -18.19
C GLY A 74 -0.55 3.49 -18.53
N SER A 75 -1.71 3.29 -17.88
CA SER A 75 -2.54 2.10 -18.07
C SER A 75 -1.76 0.80 -17.87
N GLN A 76 -0.89 0.76 -16.87
CA GLN A 76 0.02 -0.36 -16.62
C GLN A 76 -0.53 -1.42 -15.66
N GLU A 77 -1.83 -1.33 -15.30
CA GLU A 77 -2.54 -2.34 -14.54
C GLU A 77 -3.91 -2.63 -15.17
N PRO A 78 -3.97 -3.08 -16.42
CA PRO A 78 -5.24 -3.23 -17.15
C PRO A 78 -6.04 -4.49 -16.80
N GLY A 79 -5.42 -5.46 -16.13
CA GLY A 79 -6.04 -6.74 -15.81
C GLY A 79 -7.19 -6.66 -14.82
N THR A 80 -7.94 -7.76 -14.70
CA THR A 80 -8.95 -7.91 -13.67
C THR A 80 -8.28 -8.11 -12.30
N ASN A 81 -9.05 -7.93 -11.23
CA ASN A 81 -8.53 -8.17 -9.89
C ASN A 81 -7.98 -9.60 -9.73
N GLU A 82 -8.68 -10.59 -10.28
CA GLU A 82 -8.24 -11.98 -10.24
C GLU A 82 -6.92 -12.20 -10.98
N GLU A 83 -6.79 -11.63 -12.18
CA GLU A 83 -5.56 -11.72 -12.97
C GLU A 83 -4.38 -11.06 -12.26
N ILE A 84 -4.61 -9.93 -11.60
CA ILE A 84 -3.58 -9.20 -10.86
C ILE A 84 -3.09 -10.02 -9.66
N VAL A 85 -4.01 -10.58 -8.88
CA VAL A 85 -3.66 -11.44 -7.74
C VAL A 85 -2.86 -12.64 -8.22
N GLN A 86 -3.31 -13.29 -9.30
CA GLN A 86 -2.63 -14.47 -9.85
C GLN A 86 -1.23 -14.13 -10.34
N PHE A 87 -1.07 -13.00 -11.03
CA PHE A 87 0.24 -12.52 -11.48
C PHE A 87 1.20 -12.33 -10.30
N ALA A 88 0.76 -11.63 -9.27
CA ALA A 88 1.61 -11.36 -8.11
C ALA A 88 1.98 -12.64 -7.35
N CYS A 89 1.03 -13.54 -7.16
CA CYS A 89 1.25 -14.80 -6.45
C CYS A 89 2.15 -15.76 -7.25
N THR A 90 1.89 -15.91 -8.54
CA THR A 90 2.59 -16.88 -9.39
C THR A 90 3.99 -16.41 -9.73
N ARG A 91 4.14 -15.15 -10.13
CA ARG A 91 5.42 -14.64 -10.61
C ARG A 91 6.34 -14.17 -9.49
N PHE A 92 5.79 -13.58 -8.43
CA PHE A 92 6.59 -12.97 -7.37
C PHE A 92 6.37 -13.60 -5.99
N LYS A 93 5.52 -14.62 -5.89
CA LYS A 93 5.19 -15.30 -4.62
C LYS A 93 4.71 -14.31 -3.55
N ALA A 94 3.92 -13.32 -3.96
CA ALA A 94 3.37 -12.35 -3.03
C ALA A 94 2.37 -13.04 -2.09
N GLU A 95 2.66 -13.03 -0.79
CA GLU A 95 1.80 -13.63 0.23
C GLU A 95 1.02 -12.57 1.02
N TYR A 96 1.33 -11.29 0.81
CA TYR A 96 0.62 -10.19 1.46
C TYR A 96 -0.70 -9.88 0.74
N PRO A 97 -1.64 -9.20 1.43
CA PRO A 97 -2.94 -8.87 0.85
C PRO A 97 -2.84 -7.99 -0.40
N ILE A 98 -3.56 -8.37 -1.45
CA ILE A 98 -3.74 -7.56 -2.65
C ILE A 98 -5.22 -7.23 -2.75
N PHE A 99 -5.53 -5.94 -2.73
CA PHE A 99 -6.89 -5.45 -2.67
C PHE A 99 -7.48 -5.19 -4.05
N ASN A 100 -8.74 -4.76 -4.07
CA ASN A 100 -9.43 -4.36 -5.30
C ASN A 100 -8.69 -3.20 -5.97
N LYS A 101 -8.69 -3.17 -7.29
CA LYS A 101 -8.12 -2.05 -8.06
C LYS A 101 -8.82 -0.76 -7.68
N VAL A 102 -8.05 0.30 -7.46
CA VAL A 102 -8.58 1.61 -7.04
C VAL A 102 -7.93 2.75 -7.83
N ASP A 103 -8.58 3.90 -7.80
CA ASP A 103 -7.93 5.16 -8.16
C ASP A 103 -7.27 5.74 -6.92
N VAL A 104 -6.11 6.35 -7.11
CA VAL A 104 -5.35 6.98 -6.02
C VAL A 104 -5.31 8.50 -6.16
N ASN A 105 -5.65 9.03 -7.33
CA ASN A 105 -5.73 10.47 -7.62
C ASN A 105 -7.09 10.82 -8.21
N GLY A 106 -7.46 12.09 -8.13
CA GLY A 106 -8.69 12.61 -8.71
C GLY A 106 -9.90 12.41 -7.80
N LYS A 107 -11.08 12.79 -8.31
CA LYS A 107 -12.28 12.80 -7.50
C LYS A 107 -12.77 11.41 -7.10
N ASN A 108 -12.40 10.38 -7.88
CA ASN A 108 -12.79 9.00 -7.60
C ASN A 108 -11.73 8.23 -6.79
N ALA A 109 -10.71 8.92 -6.28
CA ALA A 109 -9.68 8.28 -5.47
C ALA A 109 -10.30 7.60 -4.26
N ALA A 110 -9.79 6.42 -3.92
CA ALA A 110 -10.23 5.70 -2.72
C ALA A 110 -10.08 6.59 -1.49
N PRO A 111 -11.07 6.59 -0.57
CA PRO A 111 -10.99 7.40 0.65
C PRO A 111 -9.69 7.19 1.44
N LEU A 112 -9.21 5.96 1.53
CA LEU A 112 -7.93 5.66 2.16
C LEU A 112 -6.80 6.47 1.53
N TYR A 113 -6.73 6.53 0.19
CA TYR A 113 -5.67 7.27 -0.49
C TYR A 113 -5.80 8.77 -0.33
N LYS A 114 -7.02 9.30 -0.25
CA LYS A 114 -7.22 10.72 0.08
C LYS A 114 -6.63 11.04 1.46
N TYR A 115 -6.86 10.15 2.42
CA TYR A 115 -6.31 10.28 3.78
C TYR A 115 -4.78 10.18 3.78
N LEU A 116 -4.22 9.17 3.09
CA LEU A 116 -2.77 8.98 3.03
C LEU A 116 -2.07 10.23 2.46
N LYS A 117 -2.59 10.76 1.36
CA LYS A 117 -2.03 11.95 0.72
C LYS A 117 -2.13 13.19 1.59
N SER A 118 -3.21 13.34 2.34
CA SER A 118 -3.38 14.48 3.27
C SER A 118 -2.49 14.35 4.50
N SER A 119 -2.14 13.13 4.89
CA SER A 119 -1.28 12.86 6.05
C SER A 119 0.19 13.11 5.76
N LYS A 120 0.66 12.74 4.55
CA LYS A 120 2.02 12.96 4.11
C LYS A 120 2.03 13.35 2.63
N GLY A 121 2.39 14.60 2.35
CA GLY A 121 2.52 15.11 0.99
C GLY A 121 3.83 14.69 0.33
N GLY A 122 3.84 14.79 -0.99
CA GLY A 122 5.05 14.58 -1.79
C GLY A 122 5.84 15.89 -1.96
N ILE A 123 7.05 15.77 -2.55
CA ILE A 123 7.95 16.91 -2.79
C ILE A 123 7.30 17.93 -3.75
N PHE A 124 6.57 17.43 -4.76
CA PHE A 124 5.94 18.29 -5.77
C PHE A 124 4.40 18.25 -5.66
N GLY A 125 3.87 18.32 -4.42
CA GLY A 125 2.44 18.23 -4.14
C GLY A 125 2.04 16.88 -3.59
N ASP A 126 0.75 16.74 -3.22
CA ASP A 126 0.26 15.59 -2.48
C ASP A 126 -0.10 14.39 -3.37
N GLY A 127 -0.37 14.62 -4.66
CA GLY A 127 -0.76 13.56 -5.58
C GLY A 127 0.25 12.44 -5.69
N ILE A 128 -0.23 11.22 -5.97
CA ILE A 128 0.62 10.09 -6.26
C ILE A 128 1.22 10.30 -7.66
N LYS A 129 2.53 10.18 -7.78
CA LYS A 129 3.24 10.54 -9.01
C LYS A 129 3.36 9.40 -10.02
N TRP A 130 3.42 8.15 -9.53
CA TRP A 130 3.55 6.98 -10.39
C TRP A 130 3.23 5.71 -9.61
N ASN A 131 3.31 4.57 -10.29
CA ASN A 131 3.17 3.25 -9.66
C ASN A 131 4.24 3.06 -8.58
N PHE A 132 3.92 2.29 -7.55
CA PHE A 132 4.82 1.91 -6.46
C PHE A 132 5.26 3.07 -5.54
N SER A 133 4.43 4.08 -5.39
CA SER A 133 4.56 5.01 -4.26
C SER A 133 4.22 4.25 -2.96
N LYS A 134 4.92 4.56 -1.87
CA LYS A 134 4.78 3.81 -0.62
C LYS A 134 4.49 4.76 0.54
N PHE A 135 3.63 4.29 1.45
CA PHE A 135 3.35 4.99 2.71
C PHE A 135 3.65 4.03 3.86
N LEU A 136 4.41 4.49 4.85
CA LEU A 136 4.72 3.72 6.04
C LEU A 136 3.83 4.16 7.19
N VAL A 137 3.19 3.18 7.85
CA VAL A 137 2.19 3.40 8.89
C VAL A 137 2.64 2.70 10.16
N ASN A 138 2.58 3.40 11.30
CA ASN A 138 2.97 2.82 12.58
C ASN A 138 1.86 1.94 13.18
N LYS A 139 2.13 1.34 14.33
CA LYS A 139 1.20 0.42 15.01
C LYS A 139 -0.11 1.06 15.41
N ASP A 140 -0.14 2.39 15.55
CA ASP A 140 -1.34 3.15 15.91
C ASP A 140 -2.14 3.59 14.67
N GLY A 141 -1.70 3.21 13.47
CA GLY A 141 -2.38 3.56 12.24
C GLY A 141 -2.05 4.96 11.72
N LYS A 142 -0.99 5.59 12.23
CA LYS A 142 -0.55 6.91 11.79
C LYS A 142 0.44 6.78 10.65
N VAL A 143 0.27 7.60 9.62
CA VAL A 143 1.21 7.67 8.49
C VAL A 143 2.44 8.44 8.94
N VAL A 144 3.58 7.77 8.99
CA VAL A 144 4.82 8.35 9.51
C VAL A 144 5.81 8.72 8.41
N ASP A 145 5.70 8.10 7.23
CA ASP A 145 6.59 8.42 6.11
C ASP A 145 5.95 8.09 4.77
N ARG A 146 6.52 8.68 3.71
CA ARG A 146 6.11 8.47 2.32
C ARG A 146 7.35 8.37 1.45
N TYR A 147 7.36 7.40 0.54
CA TYR A 147 8.53 7.11 -0.32
C TYR A 147 8.16 7.20 -1.79
N ALA A 148 9.06 7.74 -2.58
CA ALA A 148 8.90 7.85 -4.03
C ALA A 148 8.85 6.47 -4.71
N PRO A 149 8.27 6.39 -5.92
CA PRO A 149 8.24 5.13 -6.68
C PRO A 149 9.61 4.49 -6.88
N THR A 150 10.65 5.28 -7.05
CA THR A 150 12.02 4.81 -7.27
C THR A 150 12.73 4.35 -6.00
N THR A 151 12.17 4.63 -4.83
CA THR A 151 12.72 4.15 -3.55
C THR A 151 12.45 2.66 -3.41
N SER A 152 13.50 1.84 -3.39
CA SER A 152 13.33 0.39 -3.34
C SER A 152 12.79 -0.07 -1.99
N PRO A 153 11.96 -1.13 -1.95
CA PRO A 153 11.42 -1.63 -0.68
C PRO A 153 12.50 -2.01 0.34
N LEU A 154 13.60 -2.61 -0.08
CA LEU A 154 14.67 -2.98 0.86
C LEU A 154 15.38 -1.76 1.46
N SER A 155 15.37 -0.61 0.77
CA SER A 155 15.93 0.62 1.34
C SER A 155 15.08 1.20 2.47
N ILE A 156 13.83 0.74 2.60
CA ILE A 156 12.90 1.14 3.68
C ILE A 156 13.06 0.24 4.92
N GLU A 157 13.78 -0.86 4.81
CA GLU A 157 13.90 -1.87 5.87
C GLU A 157 14.26 -1.27 7.22
N LYS A 158 15.20 -0.34 7.25
CA LYS A 158 15.65 0.31 8.48
C LYS A 158 14.50 1.03 9.20
N ASP A 159 13.66 1.73 8.45
CA ASP A 159 12.50 2.44 9.00
C ASP A 159 11.45 1.46 9.52
N VAL A 160 11.23 0.35 8.81
CA VAL A 160 10.31 -0.71 9.25
C VAL A 160 10.80 -1.31 10.57
N LYS A 161 12.07 -1.67 10.68
CA LYS A 161 12.66 -2.21 11.90
C LYS A 161 12.47 -1.27 13.08
N LYS A 162 12.71 0.00 12.87
CA LYS A 162 12.57 1.04 13.91
C LYS A 162 11.14 1.07 14.46
N LEU A 163 10.13 1.00 13.58
CA LEU A 163 8.74 1.00 14.02
C LEU A 163 8.33 -0.30 14.70
N LEU A 164 8.89 -1.43 14.28
CA LEU A 164 8.56 -2.73 14.88
C LEU A 164 9.02 -2.84 16.34
N VAL A 165 10.13 -2.19 16.70
CA VAL A 165 10.63 -2.20 18.09
C VAL A 165 10.04 -1.09 18.94
N ALA A 166 9.31 -0.16 18.36
CA ALA A 166 8.64 0.92 19.09
C ALA A 166 7.49 0.35 19.93
N ALA A 167 7.32 0.89 21.12
CA ALA A 167 6.26 0.47 22.05
C ALA A 167 4.87 0.91 21.53
#